data_e04a8e7bd4be70f6d632180585af686c
#
_entry.id   e04a8e7bd4be70f6d632180585af686c
#
_cell.length_a   1.000
_cell.length_b   1.000
_cell.length_c   1.000
_cell.angle_alpha   90.00
_cell.angle_beta   90.00
_cell.angle_gamma   90.00
#
_symmetry.space_group_name_H-M   'P 1'
#
loop_
_entity.id
_entity.type
_entity.pdbx_description
1 polymer ?
#
loop_
_entity_poly.entity_id
_entity_poly.type
_entity_poly.pdbx_seq_one_letter_code
_entity_poly.pdbx_strand_id
1 'polypeptide(L)'
;SERRFTAPGFDAGSTQIIDRPPPDPETEVFAAPTEVFAVADVQRAAGPQAIPARGEAPARRRSWAWVIAAILVVAVLVGLAALVTILLTRNNTPKVSQEEMVRTTIQDYDHAVQRGDLATLRGITCGQTRDNYVNYDDRSWSDTHARVAAARQYPVVASIDEVVVNGDHAEANVTSYMAFDPATRSTRSFDLQFRDNQWKICQAS
;
A
#
# COMPACT_ATOMS: atom_id res chain seq x y z
N SER A 1 49.51 -2.31 18.01
CA SER A 1 48.44 -2.30 19.04
C SER A 1 47.10 -2.15 18.33
N GLU A 2 46.48 -3.28 18.00
CA GLU A 2 45.12 -3.31 17.48
C GLU A 2 44.13 -3.12 18.60
N ARG A 3 43.39 -2.03 18.57
CA ARG A 3 42.23 -1.84 19.47
C ARG A 3 41.01 -2.51 18.84
N ARG A 4 40.69 -3.72 19.30
CA ARG A 4 39.41 -4.36 19.03
C ARG A 4 38.34 -3.60 19.83
N PHE A 5 37.38 -3.02 19.10
CA PHE A 5 36.13 -2.54 19.68
C PHE A 5 35.23 -3.76 19.93
N THR A 6 35.11 -4.13 21.22
CA THR A 6 34.10 -5.10 21.64
C THR A 6 32.89 -4.29 22.09
N ALA A 7 31.79 -4.38 21.33
CA ALA A 7 30.52 -3.83 21.77
C ALA A 7 29.98 -4.69 22.93
N PRO A 8 29.63 -4.08 24.10
CA PRO A 8 29.06 -4.83 25.21
C PRO A 8 27.56 -5.11 24.93
N GLY A 9 27.19 -6.37 25.03
CA GLY A 9 25.82 -6.79 25.31
C GLY A 9 24.98 -7.37 24.18
N PHE A 10 25.49 -8.38 23.48
CA PHE A 10 24.60 -9.35 22.84
C PHE A 10 24.97 -10.74 23.35
N ASP A 11 24.27 -11.17 24.39
CA ASP A 11 24.23 -12.57 24.80
C ASP A 11 23.36 -13.33 23.80
N ALA A 12 23.99 -14.07 22.92
CA ALA A 12 23.33 -15.07 22.08
C ALA A 12 23.09 -16.31 22.92
N GLY A 13 22.00 -16.36 23.66
CA GLY A 13 21.68 -17.57 24.41
C GLY A 13 20.56 -17.42 25.41
N SER A 14 19.33 -17.36 24.95
CA SER A 14 18.22 -18.09 25.58
C SER A 14 16.96 -17.94 24.69
N THR A 15 16.72 -18.98 23.93
CA THR A 15 15.39 -19.23 23.36
C THR A 15 14.49 -19.54 24.54
N GLN A 16 13.67 -18.60 24.98
CA GLN A 16 12.60 -18.89 25.93
C GLN A 16 11.54 -19.71 25.21
N ILE A 17 11.43 -20.94 25.63
CA ILE A 17 10.29 -21.80 25.32
C ILE A 17 9.09 -21.16 26.01
N ILE A 18 8.13 -20.65 25.23
CA ILE A 18 6.84 -20.23 25.74
C ILE A 18 6.08 -21.50 26.12
N ASP A 19 5.97 -21.75 27.41
CA ASP A 19 5.12 -22.79 27.97
C ASP A 19 3.66 -22.51 27.52
N ARG A 20 3.13 -23.41 26.70
CA ARG A 20 1.74 -23.44 26.34
C ARG A 20 0.95 -23.90 27.56
N PRO A 21 -0.02 -23.12 28.09
CA PRO A 21 -0.86 -23.59 29.16
C PRO A 21 -1.64 -24.84 28.74
N PRO A 22 -1.85 -25.79 29.66
CA PRO A 22 -2.60 -27.01 29.37
C PRO A 22 -4.05 -26.69 28.99
N PRO A 23 -4.68 -27.48 28.11
CA PRO A 23 -6.08 -27.29 27.77
C PRO A 23 -6.95 -27.62 28.98
N ASP A 24 -7.87 -26.67 29.29
CA ASP A 24 -8.89 -26.85 30.30
C ASP A 24 -9.78 -28.07 29.98
N PRO A 25 -10.02 -28.97 30.94
CA PRO A 25 -10.93 -30.08 30.77
C PRO A 25 -12.32 -29.72 31.27
N GLU A 26 -13.09 -28.96 30.51
CA GLU A 26 -14.54 -28.84 30.72
C GLU A 26 -15.24 -28.73 29.37
N THR A 27 -15.38 -29.90 28.72
CA THR A 27 -16.43 -30.06 27.72
C THR A 27 -17.65 -30.54 28.46
N GLU A 28 -18.52 -29.64 28.85
CA GLU A 28 -19.83 -29.98 29.34
C GLU A 28 -20.67 -30.58 28.22
N VAL A 29 -20.87 -31.90 28.33
CA VAL A 29 -21.85 -32.65 27.53
C VAL A 29 -23.23 -32.29 28.01
N PHE A 30 -23.98 -31.49 27.25
CA PHE A 30 -25.37 -31.31 27.47
C PHE A 30 -26.13 -32.59 27.15
N ALA A 31 -26.43 -33.38 28.20
CA ALA A 31 -27.38 -34.47 28.14
C ALA A 31 -28.78 -33.89 28.09
N ALA A 32 -29.48 -34.07 26.99
CA ALA A 32 -30.91 -33.77 26.90
C ALA A 32 -31.70 -34.78 27.77
N PRO A 33 -32.61 -34.32 28.60
CA PRO A 33 -33.50 -35.24 29.34
C PRO A 33 -34.52 -35.84 28.37
N THR A 34 -34.49 -37.14 28.23
CA THR A 34 -35.54 -37.93 27.58
C THR A 34 -36.72 -38.05 28.54
N GLU A 35 -37.76 -37.24 28.35
CA GLU A 35 -39.00 -37.43 29.06
C GLU A 35 -39.77 -38.63 28.47
N VAL A 36 -39.89 -39.65 29.30
CA VAL A 36 -40.74 -40.80 29.04
C VAL A 36 -42.18 -40.42 29.31
N PHE A 37 -42.98 -40.27 28.26
CA PHE A 37 -44.45 -40.13 28.43
C PHE A 37 -45.06 -41.49 28.69
N ALA A 38 -45.63 -41.59 29.87
CA ALA A 38 -46.42 -42.75 30.27
C ALA A 38 -47.74 -42.77 29.48
N VAL A 39 -48.03 -43.91 28.86
CA VAL A 39 -49.29 -44.21 28.19
C VAL A 39 -50.34 -44.49 29.26
N ALA A 40 -51.30 -43.60 29.35
CA ALA A 40 -52.53 -43.91 30.12
C ALA A 40 -53.65 -44.27 29.13
N ASP A 41 -54.04 -45.53 29.16
CA ASP A 41 -55.26 -46.08 28.55
C ASP A 41 -56.51 -45.39 29.07
N VAL A 42 -57.26 -44.78 28.14
CA VAL A 42 -58.71 -44.56 28.38
C VAL A 42 -59.49 -44.85 27.10
N GLN A 43 -59.96 -46.10 27.00
CA GLN A 43 -61.04 -46.44 26.08
C GLN A 43 -62.29 -45.60 26.37
N ARG A 44 -62.72 -44.82 25.36
CA ARG A 44 -64.13 -44.38 25.31
C ARG A 44 -64.63 -44.43 23.88
N ALA A 45 -65.60 -45.26 23.65
CA ALA A 45 -66.35 -45.42 22.42
C ALA A 45 -66.98 -44.06 22.01
N ALA A 46 -66.60 -43.61 20.79
CA ALA A 46 -67.30 -42.47 20.16
C ALA A 46 -67.99 -42.98 18.93
N GLY A 47 -69.27 -42.66 18.84
CA GLY A 47 -70.12 -42.94 17.69
C GLY A 47 -69.71 -42.26 16.39
N PRO A 48 -70.39 -42.58 15.28
CA PRO A 48 -69.94 -42.13 13.95
C PRO A 48 -70.09 -40.62 13.85
N GLN A 49 -68.91 -39.95 13.70
CA GLN A 49 -68.84 -38.53 13.38
C GLN A 49 -68.94 -38.35 11.87
N ALA A 50 -69.89 -37.50 11.46
CA ALA A 50 -70.04 -37.06 10.10
C ALA A 50 -68.81 -36.35 9.61
N ILE A 51 -68.31 -36.78 8.45
CA ILE A 51 -67.16 -36.17 7.79
C ILE A 51 -67.60 -34.81 7.23
N PRO A 52 -67.03 -33.67 7.69
CA PRO A 52 -67.30 -32.38 7.05
C PRO A 52 -66.71 -32.38 5.67
N ALA A 53 -67.45 -31.88 4.68
CA ALA A 53 -67.04 -31.72 3.31
C ALA A 53 -65.71 -30.97 3.25
N ARG A 54 -64.78 -31.53 2.51
CA ARG A 54 -63.45 -30.96 2.20
C ARG A 54 -63.65 -29.56 1.59
N GLY A 55 -63.50 -28.54 2.39
CA GLY A 55 -63.46 -27.16 1.91
C GLY A 55 -62.39 -27.04 0.84
N GLU A 56 -62.74 -26.45 -0.27
CA GLU A 56 -61.80 -26.12 -1.35
C GLU A 56 -60.62 -25.34 -0.77
N ALA A 57 -59.42 -25.88 -0.92
CA ALA A 57 -58.22 -25.21 -0.53
C ALA A 57 -58.14 -23.84 -1.27
N PRO A 58 -57.92 -22.72 -0.54
CA PRO A 58 -57.79 -21.43 -1.21
C PRO A 58 -56.67 -21.50 -2.25
N ALA A 59 -57.02 -21.18 -3.51
CA ALA A 59 -56.01 -21.08 -4.57
C ALA A 59 -54.88 -20.12 -4.07
N ARG A 60 -53.71 -20.68 -3.86
CA ARG A 60 -52.51 -19.95 -3.42
C ARG A 60 -52.20 -18.94 -4.53
N ARG A 61 -52.76 -17.74 -4.44
CA ARG A 61 -52.38 -16.62 -5.28
C ARG A 61 -50.90 -16.42 -5.08
N ARG A 62 -50.13 -16.90 -6.05
CA ARG A 62 -48.68 -16.69 -6.09
C ARG A 62 -48.49 -15.18 -6.11
N SER A 63 -48.26 -14.62 -4.90
CA SER A 63 -48.20 -13.17 -4.71
C SER A 63 -46.98 -12.68 -5.49
N TRP A 64 -47.20 -11.93 -6.53
CA TRP A 64 -46.14 -11.29 -7.34
C TRP A 64 -45.22 -10.41 -6.46
N ALA A 65 -45.74 -10.02 -5.29
CA ALA A 65 -44.99 -9.33 -4.26
C ALA A 65 -43.72 -10.08 -3.81
N TRP A 66 -43.74 -11.43 -3.77
CA TRP A 66 -42.54 -12.21 -3.43
C TRP A 66 -41.48 -12.14 -4.51
N VAL A 67 -41.92 -12.14 -5.78
CA VAL A 67 -41.00 -11.98 -6.94
C VAL A 67 -40.36 -10.59 -6.92
N ILE A 68 -41.14 -9.55 -6.64
CA ILE A 68 -40.65 -8.17 -6.53
C ILE A 68 -39.63 -8.06 -5.38
N ALA A 69 -39.94 -8.66 -4.23
CA ALA A 69 -39.03 -8.67 -3.07
C ALA A 69 -37.71 -9.39 -3.41
N ALA A 70 -37.77 -10.52 -4.11
CA ALA A 70 -36.56 -11.24 -4.55
C ALA A 70 -35.70 -10.41 -5.52
N ILE A 71 -36.33 -9.71 -6.48
CA ILE A 71 -35.62 -8.84 -7.43
C ILE A 71 -34.93 -7.67 -6.70
N LEU A 72 -35.61 -7.06 -5.72
CA LEU A 72 -35.01 -5.97 -4.92
C LEU A 72 -33.81 -6.45 -4.11
N VAL A 73 -33.88 -7.62 -3.49
CA VAL A 73 -32.74 -8.20 -2.76
C VAL A 73 -31.56 -8.44 -3.70
N VAL A 74 -31.80 -9.01 -4.87
CA VAL A 74 -30.74 -9.24 -5.87
C VAL A 74 -30.14 -7.91 -6.34
N ALA A 75 -30.96 -6.89 -6.58
CA ALA A 75 -30.47 -5.57 -7.01
C ALA A 75 -29.60 -4.91 -5.93
N VAL A 76 -29.98 -5.03 -4.65
CA VAL A 76 -29.18 -4.53 -3.52
C VAL A 76 -27.85 -5.28 -3.42
N LEU A 77 -27.85 -6.61 -3.56
CA LEU A 77 -26.62 -7.42 -3.50
C LEU A 77 -25.67 -7.08 -4.65
N VAL A 78 -26.20 -6.92 -5.87
CA VAL A 78 -25.39 -6.50 -7.03
C VAL A 78 -24.84 -5.08 -6.83
N GLY A 79 -25.65 -4.17 -6.29
CA GLY A 79 -25.21 -2.81 -5.97
C GLY A 79 -24.09 -2.78 -4.92
N LEU A 80 -24.20 -3.59 -3.86
CA LEU A 80 -23.17 -3.74 -2.84
C LEU A 80 -21.90 -4.37 -3.41
N ALA A 81 -22.03 -5.41 -4.22
CA ALA A 81 -20.87 -6.05 -4.88
C ALA A 81 -20.13 -5.06 -5.79
N ALA A 82 -20.87 -4.27 -6.59
CA ALA A 82 -20.29 -3.23 -7.43
C ALA A 82 -19.60 -2.13 -6.60
N LEU A 83 -20.22 -1.69 -5.49
CA LEU A 83 -19.63 -0.70 -4.60
C LEU A 83 -18.32 -1.22 -3.99
N VAL A 84 -18.31 -2.45 -3.48
CA VAL A 84 -17.11 -3.09 -2.91
C VAL A 84 -16.02 -3.21 -3.99
N THR A 85 -16.38 -3.61 -5.21
CA THR A 85 -15.42 -3.70 -6.32
C THR A 85 -14.83 -2.34 -6.66
N ILE A 86 -15.64 -1.29 -6.71
CA ILE A 86 -15.18 0.08 -6.97
C ILE A 86 -14.25 0.58 -5.84
N LEU A 87 -14.58 0.29 -4.58
CA LEU A 87 -13.74 0.68 -3.45
C LEU A 87 -12.41 -0.06 -3.44
N LEU A 88 -12.42 -1.36 -3.73
CA LEU A 88 -11.19 -2.17 -3.82
C LEU A 88 -10.32 -1.76 -5.02
N THR A 89 -10.91 -1.45 -6.18
CA THR A 89 -10.15 -1.01 -7.36
C THR A 89 -9.62 0.41 -7.20
N ARG A 90 -10.33 1.31 -6.52
CA ARG A 90 -9.80 2.65 -6.20
C ARG A 90 -8.60 2.60 -5.27
N ASN A 91 -8.53 1.61 -4.38
CA ASN A 91 -7.37 1.41 -3.51
C ASN A 91 -6.20 0.72 -4.25
N ASN A 92 -6.47 0.10 -5.39
CA ASN A 92 -5.48 -0.61 -6.23
C ASN A 92 -5.03 0.19 -7.47
N THR A 93 -5.42 1.45 -7.64
CA THR A 93 -4.63 2.31 -8.53
C THR A 93 -3.23 2.35 -7.93
N PRO A 94 -2.17 1.95 -8.67
CA PRO A 94 -0.83 2.07 -8.17
C PRO A 94 -0.59 3.55 -7.86
N LYS A 95 -0.71 3.93 -6.59
CA LYS A 95 -0.15 5.18 -6.13
C LYS A 95 1.33 4.98 -6.41
N VAL A 96 1.86 5.73 -7.38
CA VAL A 96 3.30 5.83 -7.56
C VAL A 96 3.87 6.02 -6.16
N SER A 97 4.68 5.08 -5.72
CA SER A 97 5.19 5.13 -4.35
C SER A 97 5.97 6.42 -4.17
N GLN A 98 6.02 6.95 -2.95
CA GLN A 98 6.82 8.15 -2.69
C GLN A 98 8.28 7.94 -3.11
N GLU A 99 8.80 6.73 -2.90
CA GLU A 99 10.13 6.32 -3.34
C GLU A 99 10.29 6.40 -4.86
N GLU A 100 9.29 5.96 -5.62
CA GLU A 100 9.33 6.03 -7.09
C GLU A 100 9.29 7.49 -7.57
N MET A 101 8.53 8.37 -6.92
CA MET A 101 8.54 9.80 -7.21
C MET A 101 9.90 10.44 -6.91
N VAL A 102 10.56 10.04 -5.82
CA VAL A 102 11.93 10.46 -5.50
C VAL A 102 12.90 10.00 -6.59
N ARG A 103 12.84 8.74 -7.01
CA ARG A 103 13.66 8.18 -8.09
C ARG A 103 13.47 8.96 -9.40
N THR A 104 12.23 9.22 -9.76
CA THR A 104 11.89 10.01 -10.95
C THR A 104 12.48 11.42 -10.86
N THR A 105 12.36 12.09 -9.71
CA THR A 105 12.95 13.43 -9.52
C THR A 105 14.46 13.43 -9.71
N ILE A 106 15.17 12.40 -9.22
CA ILE A 106 16.62 12.28 -9.39
C ILE A 106 16.98 12.01 -10.87
N GLN A 107 16.20 11.20 -11.57
CA GLN A 107 16.40 10.95 -13.02
C GLN A 107 16.13 12.23 -13.83
N ASP A 108 15.09 12.96 -13.52
CA ASP A 108 14.77 14.25 -14.18
C ASP A 108 15.89 15.27 -13.96
N TYR A 109 16.46 15.30 -12.74
CA TYR A 109 17.61 16.13 -12.43
C TYR A 109 18.84 15.74 -13.27
N ASP A 110 19.18 14.46 -13.35
CA ASP A 110 20.28 13.96 -14.17
C ASP A 110 20.10 14.34 -15.64
N HIS A 111 18.91 14.11 -16.19
CA HIS A 111 18.58 14.50 -17.56
C HIS A 111 18.63 16.01 -17.78
N ALA A 112 18.18 16.80 -16.82
CA ALA A 112 18.20 18.27 -16.92
C ALA A 112 19.65 18.79 -16.88
N VAL A 113 20.51 18.24 -16.05
CA VAL A 113 21.95 18.55 -16.02
C VAL A 113 22.60 18.21 -17.36
N GLN A 114 22.35 17.03 -17.91
CA GLN A 114 22.95 16.60 -19.19
C GLN A 114 22.49 17.46 -20.37
N ARG A 115 21.24 17.92 -20.38
CA ARG A 115 20.66 18.74 -21.44
C ARG A 115 20.86 20.25 -21.24
N GLY A 116 21.28 20.65 -20.04
CA GLY A 116 21.38 22.08 -19.69
C GLY A 116 20.02 22.76 -19.49
N ASP A 117 19.00 22.02 -19.10
CA ASP A 117 17.66 22.53 -18.89
C ASP A 117 17.56 23.30 -17.56
N LEU A 118 17.91 24.59 -17.60
CA LEU A 118 17.92 25.47 -16.45
C LEU A 118 16.52 25.64 -15.82
N ALA A 119 15.47 25.65 -16.65
CA ALA A 119 14.09 25.82 -16.15
C ALA A 119 13.68 24.63 -15.29
N THR A 120 13.92 23.42 -15.75
CA THR A 120 13.69 22.18 -14.98
C THR A 120 14.53 22.17 -13.70
N LEU A 121 15.83 22.47 -13.77
CA LEU A 121 16.73 22.49 -12.61
C LEU A 121 16.23 23.46 -11.53
N ARG A 122 15.76 24.64 -11.90
CA ARG A 122 15.15 25.61 -10.96
C ARG A 122 13.85 25.10 -10.32
N GLY A 123 13.08 24.31 -11.07
CA GLY A 123 11.80 23.77 -10.62
C GLY A 123 11.93 22.61 -9.63
N ILE A 124 12.87 21.68 -9.88
CA ILE A 124 13.03 20.44 -9.12
C ILE A 124 14.11 20.50 -8.04
N THR A 125 14.70 21.66 -7.80
CA THR A 125 15.68 21.88 -6.74
C THR A 125 15.14 22.84 -5.68
N CYS A 126 15.73 22.80 -4.48
CA CYS A 126 15.44 23.70 -3.35
C CYS A 126 16.70 24.06 -2.59
N GLY A 127 16.58 24.99 -1.64
CA GLY A 127 17.68 25.43 -0.80
C GLY A 127 18.88 25.91 -1.61
N GLN A 128 20.06 25.63 -1.10
CA GLN A 128 21.32 26.09 -1.72
C GLN A 128 21.53 25.52 -3.14
N THR A 129 21.04 24.31 -3.40
CA THR A 129 21.12 23.71 -4.74
C THR A 129 20.37 24.54 -5.77
N ARG A 130 19.16 25.01 -5.41
CA ARG A 130 18.39 25.91 -6.27
C ARG A 130 19.04 27.26 -6.45
N ASP A 131 19.62 27.83 -5.40
CA ASP A 131 20.26 29.15 -5.45
C ASP A 131 21.40 29.16 -6.47
N ASN A 132 22.13 28.05 -6.64
CA ASN A 132 23.16 27.91 -7.66
C ASN A 132 22.61 28.03 -9.07
N TYR A 133 21.35 27.62 -9.35
CA TYR A 133 20.73 27.70 -10.66
C TYR A 133 19.99 29.02 -10.89
N VAL A 134 19.41 29.62 -9.84
CA VAL A 134 18.65 30.89 -9.93
C VAL A 134 19.57 32.05 -10.27
N ASN A 135 20.82 32.00 -9.81
CA ASN A 135 21.81 33.05 -10.03
C ASN A 135 22.34 33.14 -11.48
N TYR A 136 22.10 32.11 -12.30
CA TYR A 136 22.43 32.20 -13.73
C TYR A 136 21.33 32.93 -14.50
N ASP A 137 21.71 33.77 -15.47
CA ASP A 137 20.85 34.11 -16.60
C ASP A 137 20.95 33.02 -17.68
N ASP A 138 19.96 32.95 -18.57
CA ASP A 138 19.85 31.87 -19.55
C ASP A 138 21.04 31.82 -20.53
N ARG A 139 21.62 33.00 -20.88
CA ARG A 139 22.79 33.07 -21.78
C ARG A 139 24.04 32.57 -21.08
N SER A 140 24.33 33.08 -19.91
CA SER A 140 25.49 32.66 -19.10
C SER A 140 25.43 31.15 -18.78
N TRP A 141 24.22 30.64 -18.52
CA TRP A 141 24.00 29.20 -18.35
C TRP A 141 24.30 28.41 -19.62
N SER A 142 23.74 28.82 -20.76
CA SER A 142 23.96 28.16 -22.05
C SER A 142 25.45 28.09 -22.41
N ASP A 143 26.17 29.20 -22.23
CA ASP A 143 27.61 29.28 -22.51
C ASP A 143 28.42 28.39 -21.54
N THR A 144 28.04 28.31 -20.29
CA THR A 144 28.68 27.45 -19.28
C THR A 144 28.42 26.00 -19.57
N HIS A 145 27.14 25.64 -19.80
CA HIS A 145 26.76 24.28 -20.13
C HIS A 145 27.46 23.77 -21.41
N ALA A 146 27.51 24.57 -22.45
CA ALA A 146 28.21 24.19 -23.70
C ALA A 146 29.70 23.82 -23.46
N ARG A 147 30.41 24.59 -22.62
CA ARG A 147 31.79 24.27 -22.24
C ARG A 147 31.95 22.98 -21.44
N VAL A 148 31.05 22.82 -20.42
CA VAL A 148 31.02 21.63 -19.56
C VAL A 148 30.66 20.38 -20.37
N ALA A 149 29.69 20.49 -21.28
CA ALA A 149 29.24 19.41 -22.15
C ALA A 149 30.37 19.00 -23.15
N ALA A 150 31.03 19.98 -23.77
CA ALA A 150 32.14 19.72 -24.67
C ALA A 150 33.30 18.98 -23.98
N ALA A 151 33.58 19.34 -22.74
CA ALA A 151 34.61 18.68 -21.91
C ALA A 151 34.10 17.41 -21.22
N ARG A 152 32.84 17.05 -21.37
CA ARG A 152 32.15 15.95 -20.62
C ARG A 152 32.34 16.04 -19.10
N GLN A 153 32.45 17.25 -18.57
CA GLN A 153 32.67 17.51 -17.14
C GLN A 153 31.36 17.63 -16.35
N TYR A 154 30.42 16.71 -16.57
CA TYR A 154 29.18 16.63 -15.83
C TYR A 154 29.00 15.23 -15.24
N PRO A 155 28.33 15.13 -14.09
CA PRO A 155 27.99 13.84 -13.49
C PRO A 155 26.86 13.16 -14.27
N VAL A 156 26.89 11.84 -14.28
CA VAL A 156 25.86 10.96 -14.84
C VAL A 156 25.44 9.97 -13.75
N VAL A 157 24.17 9.85 -13.50
CA VAL A 157 23.64 8.87 -12.57
C VAL A 157 23.74 7.47 -13.18
N ALA A 158 24.49 6.59 -12.53
CA ALA A 158 24.61 5.19 -12.91
C ALA A 158 23.52 4.33 -12.29
N SER A 159 23.21 4.56 -11.00
CA SER A 159 22.16 3.87 -10.26
C SER A 159 21.66 4.73 -9.10
N ILE A 160 20.41 4.49 -8.69
CA ILE A 160 19.83 5.00 -7.46
C ILE A 160 19.67 3.77 -6.56
N ASP A 161 20.58 3.63 -5.61
CA ASP A 161 20.79 2.38 -4.89
C ASP A 161 19.75 2.19 -3.77
N GLU A 162 19.61 3.20 -2.93
CA GLU A 162 18.68 3.18 -1.79
C GLU A 162 17.90 4.50 -1.73
N VAL A 163 16.61 4.40 -1.43
CA VAL A 163 15.74 5.56 -1.18
C VAL A 163 15.00 5.32 0.11
N VAL A 164 15.15 6.23 1.06
CA VAL A 164 14.44 6.24 2.34
C VAL A 164 13.55 7.46 2.39
N VAL A 165 12.24 7.25 2.56
CA VAL A 165 11.25 8.33 2.67
C VAL A 165 10.72 8.38 4.09
N ASN A 166 10.77 9.57 4.70
CA ASN A 166 10.28 9.84 6.04
C ASN A 166 9.41 11.11 6.03
N GLY A 167 8.10 10.92 5.86
CA GLY A 167 7.14 12.03 5.73
C GLY A 167 7.39 12.87 4.48
N ASP A 168 7.74 14.12 4.66
CA ASP A 168 8.06 15.09 3.62
C ASP A 168 9.56 15.23 3.31
N HIS A 169 10.38 14.36 3.89
CA HIS A 169 11.82 14.27 3.66
C HIS A 169 12.17 12.92 3.04
N ALA A 170 13.14 12.93 2.14
CA ALA A 170 13.72 11.71 1.60
C ALA A 170 15.23 11.84 1.46
N GLU A 171 15.91 10.72 1.65
CA GLU A 171 17.33 10.56 1.38
C GLU A 171 17.52 9.46 0.34
N ALA A 172 18.41 9.70 -0.62
CA ALA A 172 18.71 8.72 -1.66
C ALA A 172 20.23 8.57 -1.84
N ASN A 173 20.70 7.34 -1.80
CA ASN A 173 22.08 7.01 -2.17
C ASN A 173 22.17 6.81 -3.67
N VAL A 174 23.00 7.62 -4.33
CA VAL A 174 23.11 7.65 -5.78
C VAL A 174 24.57 7.37 -6.19
N THR A 175 24.77 6.35 -6.98
CA THR A 175 26.05 6.07 -7.61
C THR A 175 26.11 6.81 -8.94
N SER A 176 27.16 7.62 -9.11
CA SER A 176 27.39 8.44 -10.29
C SER A 176 28.84 8.32 -10.78
N TYR A 177 29.07 8.76 -12.00
CA TYR A 177 30.39 8.89 -12.60
C TYR A 177 30.47 10.19 -13.41
N MET A 178 31.69 10.66 -13.69
CA MET A 178 31.87 11.78 -14.59
C MET A 178 31.82 11.32 -16.05
N ALA A 179 31.14 12.03 -16.93
CA ALA A 179 30.95 11.63 -18.32
C ALA A 179 32.26 11.43 -19.10
N PHE A 180 33.37 12.08 -18.68
CA PHE A 180 34.70 11.87 -19.25
C PHE A 180 35.41 10.62 -18.72
N ASP A 181 35.02 10.10 -17.54
CA ASP A 181 35.60 8.91 -16.90
C ASP A 181 34.50 7.98 -16.33
N PRO A 182 33.86 7.18 -17.16
CA PRO A 182 32.80 6.28 -16.75
C PRO A 182 33.26 5.11 -15.86
N ALA A 183 34.56 4.85 -15.80
CA ALA A 183 35.11 3.75 -15.01
C ALA A 183 35.17 4.10 -13.52
N THR A 184 35.38 5.36 -13.18
CA THR A 184 35.47 5.84 -11.81
C THR A 184 34.07 6.23 -11.29
N ARG A 185 33.53 5.42 -10.39
CA ARG A 185 32.22 5.64 -9.78
C ARG A 185 32.35 6.14 -8.35
N SER A 186 31.41 6.97 -7.94
CA SER A 186 31.29 7.46 -6.58
C SER A 186 29.86 7.45 -6.13
N THR A 187 29.60 7.10 -4.86
CA THR A 187 28.27 7.16 -4.25
C THR A 187 28.15 8.45 -3.48
N ARG A 188 27.01 9.13 -3.63
CA ARG A 188 26.66 10.39 -2.96
C ARG A 188 25.27 10.30 -2.38
N SER A 189 25.00 11.05 -1.32
CA SER A 189 23.67 11.20 -0.76
C SER A 189 22.97 12.43 -1.36
N PHE A 190 21.71 12.25 -1.72
CA PHE A 190 20.82 13.31 -2.15
C PHE A 190 19.74 13.48 -1.09
N ASP A 191 19.59 14.71 -0.58
CA ASP A 191 18.51 15.08 0.33
C ASP A 191 17.38 15.75 -0.44
N LEU A 192 16.19 15.21 -0.32
CA LEU A 192 15.00 15.71 -1.00
C LEU A 192 13.93 16.14 0.02
N GLN A 193 13.13 17.10 -0.37
CA GLN A 193 11.95 17.55 0.39
C GLN A 193 10.73 17.60 -0.52
N PHE A 194 9.60 17.17 0.04
CA PHE A 194 8.32 17.27 -0.64
C PHE A 194 7.75 18.67 -0.42
N ARG A 195 7.71 19.47 -1.49
CA ARG A 195 7.22 20.84 -1.48
C ARG A 195 6.44 21.13 -2.76
N ASP A 196 5.41 21.96 -2.67
CA ASP A 196 4.59 22.34 -3.82
C ASP A 196 4.05 21.12 -4.58
N ASN A 197 3.66 20.07 -3.84
CA ASN A 197 3.13 18.81 -4.35
C ASN A 197 4.12 18.00 -5.24
N GLN A 198 5.44 18.20 -5.05
CA GLN A 198 6.49 17.47 -5.76
C GLN A 198 7.74 17.30 -4.89
N TRP A 199 8.55 16.29 -5.18
CA TRP A 199 9.86 16.13 -4.57
C TRP A 199 10.85 17.11 -5.21
N LYS A 200 11.71 17.71 -4.38
CA LYS A 200 12.76 18.63 -4.82
C LYS A 200 14.08 18.27 -4.14
N ILE A 201 15.16 18.32 -4.91
CA ILE A 201 16.52 18.08 -4.40
C ILE A 201 17.01 19.36 -3.72
N CYS A 202 17.25 19.28 -2.40
CA CYS A 202 17.71 20.41 -1.60
C CYS A 202 19.22 20.38 -1.38
N GLN A 203 19.81 19.16 -1.32
CA GLN A 203 21.25 18.97 -1.21
C GLN A 203 21.67 17.76 -2.04
N ALA A 204 22.79 17.88 -2.75
CA ALA A 204 23.47 16.80 -3.44
C ALA A 204 24.96 16.90 -3.07
N SER A 205 25.40 16.07 -2.14
CA SER A 205 26.77 16.08 -1.58
C SER A 205 27.59 14.87 -2.04
#